data_161e8c2690ccddbf334a76ed5749c8cf
#
_entry.id   161e8c2690ccddbf334a76ed5749c8cf
#
_cell.length_a   1.000
_cell.length_b   1.000
_cell.length_c   1.000
_cell.angle_alpha   90.00
_cell.angle_beta   90.00
_cell.angle_gamma   90.00
#
_symmetry.space_group_name_H-M   'P 1'
#
loop_
_entity.id
_entity.type
_entity.pdbx_description
1 polymer ?
#
loop_
_entity_poly.entity_id
_entity_poly.type
_entity_poly.pdbx_seq_one_letter_code
_entity_poly.pdbx_strand_id
1 'polypeptide(L)'
;MMKKIAVVILNWNGKNFLDDLLPTLVQHTPPEVDIVVGDNASSDNSVEFLKQNYPQIQIIQNDKNYGFAEGYNRVLNKVKADYFVLLNSDVEVTPNWIEPVIDMMEADDDIAICQPKLLSFYNRDTFEYAGGAGGYIDKYGYPFCRGRLFTTLEKDNGQYDDACEIFWATGAAMFVKAKVWKQLGGLDGDFFAHMEEIDFCWRAKNAGHKVYYCPQSVVYHIGGGTLPPSSPFKTFLNFRNNFSLLFKNLQKRQLTYVFPIRILMDWVAALKFLSEKKPKEFTAVMKAHWDFYRQIPTLKHKRKKINQRKVSNIYNGNIVLEYYLKDKKIFSKLGM
;
A
#
# COMPACT_ATOMS: atom_id res chain seq x y z
N MET A 1 -0.19 -25.16 -17.54
CA MET A 1 0.91 -24.21 -17.94
C MET A 1 1.40 -23.55 -16.66
N MET A 2 2.71 -23.40 -16.48
CA MET A 2 3.23 -22.61 -15.36
C MET A 2 2.76 -21.16 -15.50
N LYS A 3 2.33 -20.55 -14.41
CA LYS A 3 1.90 -19.15 -14.37
C LYS A 3 3.10 -18.24 -14.50
N LYS A 4 3.00 -17.23 -15.35
CA LYS A 4 4.04 -16.24 -15.50
C LYS A 4 3.94 -15.19 -14.40
N ILE A 5 5.01 -15.04 -13.61
CA ILE A 5 5.09 -14.11 -12.49
C ILE A 5 6.14 -13.03 -12.84
N ALA A 6 5.84 -11.78 -12.54
CA ALA A 6 6.79 -10.69 -12.66
C ALA A 6 6.88 -9.91 -11.34
N VAL A 7 8.07 -9.92 -10.74
CA VAL A 7 8.43 -9.03 -9.64
C VAL A 7 8.85 -7.69 -10.22
N VAL A 8 8.15 -6.63 -9.84
CA VAL A 8 8.35 -5.30 -10.40
C VAL A 8 8.72 -4.32 -9.30
N ILE A 9 9.92 -3.77 -9.38
CA ILE A 9 10.41 -2.73 -8.48
C ILE A 9 10.25 -1.38 -9.18
N LEU A 10 9.58 -0.42 -8.54
CA LEU A 10 9.57 0.96 -9.01
C LEU A 10 10.69 1.73 -8.30
N ASN A 11 11.71 2.12 -9.04
CA ASN A 11 12.87 2.83 -8.54
C ASN A 11 12.82 4.32 -8.86
N TRP A 12 13.20 5.15 -7.88
CA TRP A 12 13.51 6.57 -8.08
C TRP A 12 14.61 7.01 -7.13
N ASN A 13 15.82 7.24 -7.69
CA ASN A 13 17.02 7.61 -6.94
C ASN A 13 17.34 6.63 -5.79
N GLY A 14 17.14 5.34 -6.04
CA GLY A 14 17.29 4.27 -5.05
C GLY A 14 18.50 3.38 -5.27
N LYS A 15 19.58 3.87 -5.94
CA LYS A 15 20.76 3.06 -6.25
C LYS A 15 21.29 2.29 -5.04
N ASN A 16 21.36 2.93 -3.87
CA ASN A 16 21.90 2.28 -2.67
C ASN A 16 21.01 1.11 -2.22
N PHE A 17 19.68 1.26 -2.24
CA PHE A 17 18.76 0.16 -1.92
C PHE A 17 18.86 -0.97 -2.93
N LEU A 18 18.99 -0.65 -4.22
CA LEU A 18 19.18 -1.66 -5.25
C LEU A 18 20.52 -2.41 -5.06
N ASP A 19 21.59 -1.71 -4.71
CA ASP A 19 22.91 -2.29 -4.44
C ASP A 19 22.86 -3.25 -3.24
N ASP A 20 22.19 -2.85 -2.17
CA ASP A 20 22.11 -3.61 -0.94
C ASP A 20 21.16 -4.83 -1.03
N LEU A 21 20.04 -4.73 -1.75
CA LEU A 21 18.94 -5.70 -1.65
C LEU A 21 18.68 -6.55 -2.90
N LEU A 22 19.12 -6.10 -4.11
CA LEU A 22 19.00 -6.93 -5.31
C LEU A 22 19.74 -8.26 -5.24
N PRO A 23 20.92 -8.38 -4.63
CA PRO A 23 21.58 -9.69 -4.47
C PRO A 23 20.67 -10.73 -3.82
N THR A 24 20.02 -10.36 -2.72
CA THR A 24 19.10 -11.23 -1.98
C THR A 24 17.84 -11.53 -2.80
N LEU A 25 17.30 -10.53 -3.51
CA LEU A 25 16.14 -10.71 -4.37
C LEU A 25 16.45 -11.72 -5.50
N VAL A 26 17.57 -11.55 -6.20
CA VAL A 26 17.97 -12.46 -7.29
C VAL A 26 18.23 -13.88 -6.76
N GLN A 27 18.84 -14.00 -5.58
CA GLN A 27 19.14 -15.29 -4.96
C GLN A 27 17.87 -16.06 -4.56
N HIS A 28 16.85 -15.37 -4.06
CA HIS A 28 15.63 -15.99 -3.49
C HIS A 28 14.44 -15.96 -4.45
N THR A 29 14.62 -15.46 -5.68
CA THR A 29 13.58 -15.47 -6.71
C THR A 29 13.83 -16.62 -7.68
N PRO A 30 12.86 -17.52 -7.91
CA PRO A 30 12.99 -18.60 -8.87
C PRO A 30 13.36 -18.09 -10.28
N PRO A 31 14.19 -18.82 -11.04
CA PRO A 31 14.69 -18.37 -12.35
C PRO A 31 13.59 -18.19 -13.41
N GLU A 32 12.42 -18.81 -13.23
CA GLU A 32 11.25 -18.66 -14.09
C GLU A 32 10.43 -17.40 -13.80
N VAL A 33 10.76 -16.66 -12.74
CA VAL A 33 10.10 -15.42 -12.37
C VAL A 33 10.86 -14.23 -12.95
N ASP A 34 10.19 -13.41 -13.74
CA ASP A 34 10.79 -12.20 -14.29
C ASP A 34 11.03 -11.15 -13.18
N ILE A 35 12.23 -10.60 -13.11
CA ILE A 35 12.53 -9.41 -12.31
C ILE A 35 12.58 -8.19 -13.25
N VAL A 36 11.80 -7.18 -12.94
CA VAL A 36 11.69 -5.95 -13.72
C VAL A 36 11.96 -4.74 -12.82
N VAL A 37 12.82 -3.84 -13.23
CA VAL A 37 12.99 -2.54 -12.57
C VAL A 37 12.40 -1.46 -13.45
N GLY A 38 11.33 -0.82 -12.94
CA GLY A 38 10.75 0.39 -13.51
C GLY A 38 11.48 1.60 -12.98
N ASP A 39 12.32 2.22 -13.78
CA ASP A 39 13.00 3.45 -13.37
C ASP A 39 12.12 4.67 -13.63
N ASN A 40 11.82 5.42 -12.57
CA ASN A 40 10.91 6.57 -12.60
C ASN A 40 11.66 7.90 -12.86
N ALA A 41 12.56 7.88 -13.83
CA ALA A 41 13.47 8.96 -14.22
C ALA A 41 14.43 9.33 -13.07
N SER A 42 15.18 8.36 -12.58
CA SER A 42 16.25 8.59 -11.61
C SER A 42 17.34 9.48 -12.18
N SER A 43 17.90 10.33 -11.34
CA SER A 43 19.05 11.19 -11.63
C SER A 43 20.36 10.70 -11.00
N ASP A 44 20.27 9.63 -10.19
CA ASP A 44 21.43 8.91 -9.69
C ASP A 44 21.90 7.86 -10.71
N ASN A 45 22.93 7.10 -10.43
CA ASN A 45 23.47 6.10 -11.34
C ASN A 45 22.73 4.74 -11.26
N SER A 46 21.44 4.72 -10.89
CA SER A 46 20.63 3.48 -10.75
C SER A 46 20.59 2.68 -12.04
N VAL A 47 20.35 3.33 -13.18
CA VAL A 47 20.18 2.65 -14.48
C VAL A 47 21.51 2.08 -14.96
N GLU A 48 22.58 2.82 -14.84
CA GLU A 48 23.94 2.39 -15.21
C GLU A 48 24.40 1.22 -14.34
N PHE A 49 24.15 1.31 -13.04
CA PHE A 49 24.40 0.24 -12.07
C PHE A 49 23.70 -1.07 -12.47
N LEU A 50 22.40 -0.98 -12.77
CA LEU A 50 21.63 -2.16 -13.19
C LEU A 50 22.16 -2.77 -14.48
N LYS A 51 22.46 -1.97 -15.50
CA LYS A 51 23.00 -2.46 -16.79
C LYS A 51 24.34 -3.18 -16.64
N GLN A 52 25.18 -2.70 -15.74
CA GLN A 52 26.53 -3.24 -15.52
C GLN A 52 26.51 -4.51 -14.67
N ASN A 53 25.71 -4.55 -13.61
CA ASN A 53 25.77 -5.61 -12.60
C ASN A 53 24.65 -6.66 -12.75
N TYR A 54 23.51 -6.29 -13.38
CA TYR A 54 22.33 -7.13 -13.51
C TYR A 54 21.76 -7.10 -14.94
N PRO A 55 22.54 -7.47 -15.98
CA PRO A 55 22.10 -7.40 -17.38
C PRO A 55 20.89 -8.28 -17.70
N GLN A 56 20.58 -9.28 -16.85
CA GLN A 56 19.42 -10.15 -16.96
C GLN A 56 18.11 -9.48 -16.51
N ILE A 57 18.18 -8.40 -15.72
CA ILE A 57 17.00 -7.67 -15.23
C ILE A 57 16.46 -6.76 -16.32
N GLN A 58 15.17 -6.87 -16.61
CA GLN A 58 14.50 -5.96 -17.53
C GLN A 58 14.38 -4.56 -16.92
N ILE A 59 14.87 -3.54 -17.62
CA ILE A 59 14.73 -2.14 -17.20
C ILE A 59 13.69 -1.44 -18.07
N ILE A 60 12.69 -0.83 -17.43
CA ILE A 60 11.64 -0.03 -18.07
C ILE A 60 11.75 1.40 -17.55
N GLN A 61 12.21 2.33 -18.40
CA GLN A 61 12.37 3.71 -18.00
C GLN A 61 11.13 4.55 -18.31
N ASN A 62 10.71 5.35 -17.33
CA ASN A 62 9.75 6.44 -17.49
C ASN A 62 10.49 7.72 -17.86
N ASP A 63 9.83 8.63 -18.57
CA ASP A 63 10.41 9.89 -19.04
C ASP A 63 10.49 10.98 -17.94
N LYS A 64 9.75 10.81 -16.83
CA LYS A 64 9.80 11.65 -15.63
C LYS A 64 9.33 10.89 -14.41
N ASN A 65 9.50 11.45 -13.20
CA ASN A 65 8.93 10.91 -11.98
C ASN A 65 7.40 11.14 -11.95
N TYR A 66 6.64 10.06 -12.12
CA TYR A 66 5.18 10.05 -12.07
C TYR A 66 4.62 9.74 -10.67
N GLY A 67 5.46 9.67 -9.65
CA GLY A 67 5.08 9.16 -8.34
C GLY A 67 4.90 7.64 -8.34
N PHE A 68 4.38 7.12 -7.24
CA PHE A 68 4.22 5.68 -7.05
C PHE A 68 3.09 5.10 -7.94
N ALA A 69 1.89 5.67 -7.84
CA ALA A 69 0.71 5.12 -8.49
C ALA A 69 0.82 5.09 -10.03
N GLU A 70 1.04 6.24 -10.66
CA GLU A 70 1.14 6.31 -12.11
C GLU A 70 2.46 5.72 -12.62
N GLY A 71 3.54 5.76 -11.83
CA GLY A 71 4.80 5.10 -12.14
C GLY A 71 4.61 3.60 -12.35
N TYR A 72 3.96 2.90 -11.39
CA TYR A 72 3.62 1.48 -11.54
C TYR A 72 2.69 1.21 -12.72
N ASN A 73 1.65 2.03 -12.93
CA ASN A 73 0.74 1.85 -14.07
C ASN A 73 1.48 1.82 -15.40
N ARG A 74 2.42 2.76 -15.61
CA ARG A 74 3.21 2.86 -16.85
C ARG A 74 4.15 1.70 -17.05
N VAL A 75 4.77 1.21 -15.98
CA VAL A 75 5.66 0.05 -16.02
C VAL A 75 4.87 -1.23 -16.28
N LEU A 76 3.83 -1.50 -15.48
CA LEU A 76 3.04 -2.73 -15.58
C LEU A 76 2.26 -2.85 -16.89
N ASN A 77 1.93 -1.76 -17.55
CA ASN A 77 1.34 -1.78 -18.89
C ASN A 77 2.30 -2.35 -19.96
N LYS A 78 3.61 -2.38 -19.70
CA LYS A 78 4.63 -2.92 -20.59
C LYS A 78 5.06 -4.35 -20.20
N VAL A 79 4.61 -4.86 -19.05
CA VAL A 79 4.95 -6.19 -18.53
C VAL A 79 3.85 -7.19 -18.88
N LYS A 80 4.25 -8.38 -19.34
CA LYS A 80 3.32 -9.49 -19.66
C LYS A 80 3.50 -10.60 -18.63
N ALA A 81 2.56 -10.74 -17.71
CA ALA A 81 2.54 -11.80 -16.69
C ALA A 81 1.09 -12.13 -16.31
N ASP A 82 0.91 -13.27 -15.59
CA ASP A 82 -0.36 -13.66 -14.95
C ASP A 82 -0.47 -13.02 -13.56
N TYR A 83 0.67 -12.86 -12.87
CA TYR A 83 0.79 -12.23 -11.57
C TYR A 83 1.82 -11.12 -11.60
N PHE A 84 1.46 -9.96 -11.06
CA PHE A 84 2.39 -8.90 -10.74
C PHE A 84 2.69 -8.92 -9.24
N VAL A 85 3.96 -8.78 -8.89
CA VAL A 85 4.42 -8.54 -7.53
C VAL A 85 5.00 -7.13 -7.48
N LEU A 86 4.25 -6.19 -6.93
CA LEU A 86 4.77 -4.85 -6.66
C LEU A 86 5.69 -4.96 -5.45
N LEU A 87 6.95 -4.62 -5.60
CA LEU A 87 7.97 -4.70 -4.56
C LEU A 87 8.71 -3.37 -4.44
N ASN A 88 8.81 -2.82 -3.25
CA ASN A 88 9.62 -1.63 -3.01
C ASN A 88 11.12 -1.98 -3.11
N SER A 89 11.92 -1.00 -3.52
CA SER A 89 13.39 -1.16 -3.60
C SER A 89 14.07 -1.31 -2.24
N ASP A 90 13.39 -0.98 -1.14
CA ASP A 90 13.86 -1.07 0.24
C ASP A 90 13.27 -2.27 1.01
N VAL A 91 12.93 -3.35 0.28
CA VAL A 91 12.44 -4.63 0.83
C VAL A 91 13.46 -5.74 0.61
N GLU A 92 13.83 -6.42 1.71
CA GLU A 92 14.59 -7.68 1.68
C GLU A 92 13.62 -8.85 1.67
N VAL A 93 13.79 -9.77 0.72
CA VAL A 93 12.98 -10.98 0.62
C VAL A 93 13.69 -12.18 1.25
N THR A 94 12.92 -13.20 1.67
CA THR A 94 13.44 -14.43 2.25
C THR A 94 13.33 -15.61 1.28
N PRO A 95 13.99 -16.74 1.53
CA PRO A 95 13.78 -17.95 0.75
C PRO A 95 12.28 -18.34 0.71
N ASN A 96 11.79 -18.82 -0.42
CA ASN A 96 10.41 -19.27 -0.60
C ASN A 96 9.33 -18.18 -0.38
N TRP A 97 9.62 -16.93 -0.66
CA TRP A 97 8.70 -15.83 -0.38
C TRP A 97 7.55 -15.69 -1.41
N ILE A 98 7.70 -16.28 -2.60
CA ILE A 98 6.71 -16.21 -3.69
C ILE A 98 5.73 -17.37 -3.64
N GLU A 99 6.22 -18.59 -3.50
CA GLU A 99 5.47 -19.82 -3.70
C GLU A 99 4.24 -19.93 -2.79
N PRO A 100 4.34 -19.69 -1.45
CA PRO A 100 3.16 -19.82 -0.58
C PRO A 100 2.05 -18.82 -0.94
N VAL A 101 2.42 -17.65 -1.47
CA VAL A 101 1.45 -16.62 -1.89
C VAL A 101 0.74 -17.04 -3.17
N ILE A 102 1.50 -17.52 -4.15
CA ILE A 102 0.92 -17.98 -5.43
C ILE A 102 0.03 -19.21 -5.19
N ASP A 103 0.47 -20.17 -4.40
CA ASP A 103 -0.31 -21.38 -4.07
C ASP A 103 -1.64 -21.00 -3.41
N MET A 104 -1.64 -20.05 -2.47
CA MET A 104 -2.86 -19.53 -1.85
C MET A 104 -3.77 -18.85 -2.87
N MET A 105 -3.23 -18.04 -3.79
CA MET A 105 -4.00 -17.32 -4.80
C MET A 105 -4.54 -18.26 -5.91
N GLU A 106 -3.90 -19.40 -6.13
CA GLU A 106 -4.39 -20.44 -7.08
C GLU A 106 -5.40 -21.37 -6.42
N ALA A 107 -5.33 -21.57 -5.09
CA ALA A 107 -6.29 -22.40 -4.36
C ALA A 107 -7.69 -21.78 -4.25
N ASP A 108 -7.79 -20.45 -4.31
CA ASP A 108 -9.07 -19.71 -4.31
C ASP A 108 -9.05 -18.61 -5.38
N ASP A 109 -9.82 -18.80 -6.42
CA ASP A 109 -9.89 -17.87 -7.56
C ASP A 109 -10.38 -16.47 -7.20
N ASP A 110 -11.10 -16.31 -6.10
CA ASP A 110 -11.59 -15.02 -5.60
C ASP A 110 -10.45 -14.18 -4.96
N ILE A 111 -9.37 -14.84 -4.50
CA ILE A 111 -8.20 -14.13 -3.97
C ILE A 111 -7.46 -13.49 -5.14
N ALA A 112 -7.64 -12.19 -5.28
CA ALA A 112 -7.04 -11.42 -6.37
C ALA A 112 -5.80 -10.63 -5.96
N ILE A 113 -5.67 -10.33 -4.67
CA ILE A 113 -4.58 -9.56 -4.09
C ILE A 113 -4.13 -10.28 -2.80
N CYS A 114 -2.83 -10.34 -2.60
CA CYS A 114 -2.26 -10.91 -1.38
C CYS A 114 -1.00 -10.13 -0.95
N GLN A 115 -0.71 -10.14 0.35
CA GLN A 115 0.57 -9.65 0.87
C GLN A 115 1.23 -10.69 1.77
N PRO A 116 2.57 -10.73 1.83
CA PRO A 116 3.32 -11.49 2.82
C PRO A 116 3.24 -10.86 4.21
N LYS A 117 3.84 -11.52 5.22
CA LYS A 117 4.19 -10.93 6.51
C LYS A 117 5.31 -9.91 6.30
N LEU A 118 5.10 -8.68 6.77
CA LEU A 118 6.12 -7.63 6.74
C LEU A 118 6.67 -7.40 8.14
N LEU A 119 7.97 -7.61 8.29
CA LEU A 119 8.72 -7.33 9.50
C LEU A 119 9.68 -6.16 9.26
N SER A 120 10.08 -5.49 10.34
CA SER A 120 11.07 -4.42 10.27
C SER A 120 12.45 -4.98 9.91
N PHE A 121 13.13 -4.34 8.98
CA PHE A 121 14.50 -4.72 8.60
C PHE A 121 15.48 -4.58 9.79
N TYR A 122 15.33 -3.50 10.57
CA TYR A 122 16.24 -3.22 11.70
C TYR A 122 15.88 -3.99 12.98
N ASN A 123 14.59 -4.30 13.18
CA ASN A 123 14.09 -5.04 14.35
C ASN A 123 13.28 -6.24 13.86
N ARG A 124 13.98 -7.30 13.47
CA ARG A 124 13.42 -8.45 12.74
C ARG A 124 12.35 -9.25 13.49
N ASP A 125 12.19 -9.03 14.79
CA ASP A 125 11.13 -9.58 15.64
C ASP A 125 9.92 -8.64 15.82
N THR A 126 9.84 -7.55 15.04
CA THR A 126 8.81 -6.52 15.17
C THR A 126 8.11 -6.32 13.84
N PHE A 127 6.77 -6.21 13.87
CA PHE A 127 6.01 -5.92 12.66
C PHE A 127 6.39 -4.56 12.08
N GLU A 128 6.36 -4.49 10.74
CA GLU A 128 6.67 -3.26 10.03
C GLU A 128 5.50 -2.27 10.08
N TYR A 129 5.81 -0.99 9.99
CA TYR A 129 4.86 0.11 10.12
C TYR A 129 3.78 0.11 9.02
N ALA A 130 4.13 -0.19 7.78
CA ALA A 130 3.28 -0.04 6.61
C ALA A 130 2.81 -1.39 6.05
N GLY A 131 2.02 -2.13 6.80
CA GLY A 131 1.42 -3.38 6.33
C GLY A 131 1.42 -4.50 7.37
N GLY A 132 2.50 -4.70 8.12
CA GLY A 132 2.60 -5.69 9.19
C GLY A 132 2.03 -7.06 8.80
N ALA A 133 1.05 -7.55 9.56
CA ALA A 133 0.30 -8.77 9.30
C ALA A 133 -1.06 -8.52 8.61
N GLY A 134 -1.10 -7.55 7.69
CA GLY A 134 -2.29 -7.19 6.93
C GLY A 134 -2.96 -5.89 7.37
N GLY A 135 -3.50 -5.19 6.39
CA GLY A 135 -4.12 -3.88 6.55
C GLY A 135 -5.63 -3.94 6.76
N TYR A 136 -6.13 -3.07 7.62
CA TYR A 136 -7.55 -2.87 7.93
C TYR A 136 -7.91 -1.38 7.83
N ILE A 137 -9.20 -1.08 7.83
CA ILE A 137 -9.71 0.29 7.85
C ILE A 137 -10.89 0.37 8.80
N ASP A 138 -11.07 1.48 9.50
CA ASP A 138 -12.27 1.69 10.28
C ASP A 138 -13.41 2.30 9.43
N LYS A 139 -14.62 2.35 9.98
CA LYS A 139 -15.80 2.90 9.30
C LYS A 139 -15.68 4.38 8.93
N TYR A 140 -14.71 5.09 9.48
CA TYR A 140 -14.41 6.49 9.15
C TYR A 140 -13.23 6.63 8.19
N GLY A 141 -12.65 5.51 7.73
CA GLY A 141 -11.59 5.50 6.75
C GLY A 141 -10.18 5.67 7.31
N TYR A 142 -9.96 5.47 8.61
CA TYR A 142 -8.63 5.46 9.17
C TYR A 142 -7.97 4.08 8.97
N PRO A 143 -6.87 3.98 8.22
CA PRO A 143 -6.17 2.72 8.02
C PRO A 143 -5.31 2.36 9.24
N PHE A 144 -5.25 1.07 9.53
CA PHE A 144 -4.39 0.49 10.55
C PHE A 144 -4.00 -0.92 10.14
N CYS A 145 -3.08 -1.55 10.84
CA CYS A 145 -2.59 -2.88 10.50
C CYS A 145 -2.69 -3.83 11.69
N ARG A 146 -2.81 -5.09 11.40
CA ARG A 146 -2.54 -6.16 12.37
C ARG A 146 -1.04 -6.18 12.62
N GLY A 147 -0.63 -6.00 13.89
CA GLY A 147 0.76 -5.76 14.30
C GLY A 147 1.15 -4.27 14.47
N ARG A 148 0.26 -3.31 14.08
CA ARG A 148 0.52 -1.89 14.32
C ARG A 148 -0.76 -1.05 14.46
N LEU A 149 -0.85 -0.29 15.54
CA LEU A 149 -1.85 0.77 15.71
C LEU A 149 -1.14 2.10 15.94
N PHE A 150 -1.32 3.06 15.03
CA PHE A 150 -0.64 4.36 15.02
C PHE A 150 0.88 4.22 15.17
N THR A 151 1.43 4.63 16.31
CA THR A 151 2.88 4.58 16.61
C THR A 151 3.29 3.33 17.40
N THR A 152 2.33 2.51 17.83
CA THR A 152 2.62 1.27 18.57
C THR A 152 2.82 0.13 17.59
N LEU A 153 4.03 -0.44 17.60
CA LEU A 153 4.40 -1.64 16.87
C LEU A 153 4.38 -2.83 17.83
N GLU A 154 3.89 -3.96 17.36
CA GLU A 154 3.88 -5.22 18.11
C GLU A 154 5.08 -6.08 17.72
N LYS A 155 5.62 -6.85 18.69
CA LYS A 155 6.56 -7.92 18.36
C LYS A 155 5.83 -9.08 17.73
N ASP A 156 6.48 -9.74 16.79
CA ASP A 156 5.99 -10.99 16.22
C ASP A 156 6.35 -12.16 17.14
N ASN A 157 5.35 -12.69 17.80
CA ASN A 157 5.43 -13.88 18.65
C ASN A 157 4.58 -15.03 18.06
N GLY A 158 4.32 -15.00 16.75
CA GLY A 158 3.45 -15.95 16.07
C GLY A 158 1.95 -15.68 16.25
N GLN A 159 1.55 -14.58 16.89
CA GLN A 159 0.14 -14.27 17.18
C GLN A 159 -0.69 -13.98 15.93
N TYR A 160 -0.04 -13.78 14.79
CA TYR A 160 -0.68 -13.52 13.48
C TYR A 160 -0.16 -14.46 12.38
N ASP A 161 0.08 -15.73 12.72
CA ASP A 161 0.52 -16.76 11.77
C ASP A 161 -0.66 -17.48 11.09
N ASP A 162 -1.88 -16.94 11.24
CA ASP A 162 -3.07 -17.38 10.54
C ASP A 162 -3.25 -16.61 9.21
N ALA A 163 -3.43 -17.35 8.12
CA ALA A 163 -3.84 -16.78 6.85
C ALA A 163 -5.28 -16.26 6.95
N CYS A 164 -5.52 -15.03 6.53
CA CYS A 164 -6.85 -14.41 6.66
C CYS A 164 -7.14 -13.38 5.58
N GLU A 165 -8.44 -13.14 5.37
CA GLU A 165 -8.89 -12.02 4.55
C GLU A 165 -8.62 -10.70 5.28
N ILE A 166 -8.01 -9.76 4.58
CA ILE A 166 -7.69 -8.42 5.07
C ILE A 166 -8.42 -7.36 4.25
N PHE A 167 -8.37 -6.10 4.65
CA PHE A 167 -8.99 -5.03 3.87
C PHE A 167 -8.07 -4.52 2.78
N TRP A 168 -6.79 -4.30 3.06
CA TRP A 168 -5.81 -3.83 2.10
C TRP A 168 -4.44 -4.50 2.28
N ALA A 169 -3.77 -4.70 1.16
CA ALA A 169 -2.39 -5.14 1.08
C ALA A 169 -1.48 -3.94 0.84
N THR A 170 -0.30 -3.96 1.45
CA THR A 170 0.68 -2.87 1.31
C THR A 170 1.34 -2.85 -0.06
N GLY A 171 1.57 -1.65 -0.60
CA GLY A 171 2.35 -1.48 -1.82
C GLY A 171 3.83 -1.84 -1.69
N ALA A 172 4.34 -2.06 -0.46
CA ALA A 172 5.72 -2.49 -0.25
C ALA A 172 6.00 -3.91 -0.77
N ALA A 173 4.99 -4.82 -0.67
CA ALA A 173 5.05 -6.18 -1.22
C ALA A 173 3.62 -6.67 -1.52
N MET A 174 3.10 -6.32 -2.70
CA MET A 174 1.74 -6.66 -3.12
C MET A 174 1.75 -7.63 -4.28
N PHE A 175 1.16 -8.80 -4.09
CA PHE A 175 0.86 -9.75 -5.16
C PHE A 175 -0.53 -9.47 -5.72
N VAL A 176 -0.66 -9.42 -7.03
CA VAL A 176 -1.94 -9.15 -7.68
C VAL A 176 -2.11 -9.94 -8.97
N LYS A 177 -3.29 -10.54 -9.19
CA LYS A 177 -3.65 -11.15 -10.48
C LYS A 177 -3.68 -10.09 -11.57
N ALA A 178 -2.86 -10.24 -12.62
CA ALA A 178 -2.74 -9.25 -13.70
C ALA A 178 -4.08 -8.98 -14.41
N LYS A 179 -4.97 -9.98 -14.48
CA LYS A 179 -6.34 -9.81 -14.99
C LYS A 179 -7.13 -8.79 -14.18
N VAL A 180 -6.99 -8.83 -12.84
CA VAL A 180 -7.71 -7.90 -11.93
C VAL A 180 -7.08 -6.51 -11.96
N TRP A 181 -5.74 -6.42 -12.02
CA TRP A 181 -5.05 -5.14 -12.25
C TRP A 181 -5.59 -4.42 -13.50
N LYS A 182 -5.68 -5.12 -14.62
CA LYS A 182 -6.20 -4.57 -15.89
C LYS A 182 -7.69 -4.25 -15.81
N GLN A 183 -8.50 -5.11 -15.21
CA GLN A 183 -9.94 -4.91 -15.00
C GLN A 183 -10.24 -3.62 -14.23
N LEU A 184 -9.45 -3.34 -13.21
CA LEU A 184 -9.63 -2.17 -12.35
C LEU A 184 -8.90 -0.92 -12.86
N GLY A 185 -8.10 -1.03 -13.92
CA GLY A 185 -7.34 0.06 -14.50
C GLY A 185 -6.11 0.48 -13.69
N GLY A 186 -5.53 -0.45 -12.90
CA GLY A 186 -4.37 -0.20 -12.07
C GLY A 186 -4.63 0.69 -10.85
N LEU A 187 -3.58 1.31 -10.33
CA LEU A 187 -3.65 2.31 -9.26
C LEU A 187 -4.25 3.63 -9.79
N ASP A 188 -4.87 4.41 -8.93
CA ASP A 188 -5.35 5.74 -9.30
C ASP A 188 -4.20 6.76 -9.29
N GLY A 189 -3.71 7.14 -10.46
CA GLY A 189 -2.57 8.05 -10.63
C GLY A 189 -2.72 9.42 -9.95
N ASP A 190 -3.95 9.89 -9.70
CA ASP A 190 -4.20 11.18 -9.03
C ASP A 190 -3.77 11.14 -7.55
N PHE A 191 -3.56 9.95 -6.97
CA PHE A 191 -3.03 9.82 -5.61
C PHE A 191 -1.56 10.21 -5.51
N PHE A 192 -0.79 10.02 -6.55
CA PHE A 192 0.66 10.20 -6.61
C PHE A 192 1.40 9.20 -5.70
N ALA A 193 1.16 9.25 -4.39
CA ALA A 193 1.65 8.31 -3.37
C ALA A 193 0.75 8.36 -2.13
N HIS A 194 0.70 7.28 -1.36
CA HIS A 194 -0.12 7.02 -0.18
C HIS A 194 -1.62 6.88 -0.45
N MET A 195 -2.22 5.84 0.08
CA MET A 195 -3.63 5.44 -0.02
C MET A 195 -4.02 4.84 -1.40
N GLU A 196 -3.17 4.85 -2.42
CA GLU A 196 -3.45 4.28 -3.73
C GLU A 196 -3.63 2.76 -3.69
N GLU A 197 -2.84 2.07 -2.85
CA GLU A 197 -2.95 0.65 -2.61
C GLU A 197 -4.23 0.29 -1.85
N ILE A 198 -4.62 1.12 -0.89
CA ILE A 198 -5.87 0.97 -0.14
C ILE A 198 -7.08 1.18 -1.06
N ASP A 199 -7.02 2.20 -1.93
CA ASP A 199 -8.03 2.45 -2.95
C ASP A 199 -8.15 1.28 -3.93
N PHE A 200 -7.03 0.74 -4.38
CA PHE A 200 -7.00 -0.39 -5.30
C PHE A 200 -7.63 -1.64 -4.66
N CYS A 201 -7.25 -1.96 -3.43
CA CYS A 201 -7.83 -3.07 -2.68
C CYS A 201 -9.33 -2.88 -2.44
N TRP A 202 -9.77 -1.66 -2.11
CA TRP A 202 -11.21 -1.37 -1.93
C TRP A 202 -11.99 -1.52 -3.25
N ARG A 203 -11.42 -1.05 -4.37
CA ARG A 203 -12.03 -1.27 -5.70
C ARG A 203 -12.10 -2.75 -6.05
N ALA A 204 -11.09 -3.55 -5.70
CA ALA A 204 -11.10 -4.99 -5.88
C ALA A 204 -12.21 -5.65 -5.06
N LYS A 205 -12.35 -5.29 -3.77
CA LYS A 205 -13.45 -5.78 -2.91
C LYS A 205 -14.83 -5.33 -3.45
N ASN A 206 -14.96 -4.11 -3.94
CA ASN A 206 -16.17 -3.62 -4.60
C ASN A 206 -16.49 -4.41 -5.89
N ALA A 207 -15.51 -4.95 -6.58
CA ALA A 207 -15.67 -5.83 -7.73
C ALA A 207 -15.97 -7.30 -7.36
N GLY A 208 -15.91 -7.65 -6.07
CA GLY A 208 -16.21 -8.99 -5.55
C GLY A 208 -14.99 -9.86 -5.29
N HIS A 209 -13.78 -9.31 -5.42
CA HIS A 209 -12.54 -10.01 -5.13
C HIS A 209 -12.16 -9.95 -3.65
N LYS A 210 -11.35 -10.91 -3.22
CA LYS A 210 -10.78 -10.99 -1.87
C LYS A 210 -9.35 -10.46 -1.85
N VAL A 211 -8.96 -9.88 -0.71
CA VAL A 211 -7.59 -9.45 -0.40
C VAL A 211 -7.11 -10.27 0.80
N TYR A 212 -5.96 -10.92 0.70
CA TYR A 212 -5.49 -11.88 1.71
C TYR A 212 -4.11 -11.53 2.26
N TYR A 213 -3.83 -12.09 3.42
CA TYR A 213 -2.54 -12.09 4.07
C TYR A 213 -2.01 -13.54 4.14
N CYS A 214 -0.75 -13.72 3.72
CA CYS A 214 -0.05 -15.01 3.72
C CYS A 214 1.11 -14.96 4.72
N PRO A 215 0.98 -15.53 5.93
CA PRO A 215 2.03 -15.51 6.96
C PRO A 215 3.23 -16.39 6.64
N GLN A 216 3.08 -17.39 5.76
CA GLN A 216 4.16 -18.30 5.34
C GLN A 216 5.20 -17.62 4.46
N SER A 217 4.84 -16.50 3.85
CA SER A 217 5.75 -15.63 3.12
C SER A 217 6.16 -14.47 4.01
N VAL A 218 7.46 -14.23 4.17
CA VAL A 218 8.01 -13.19 5.05
C VAL A 218 8.96 -12.30 4.26
N VAL A 219 8.84 -10.99 4.47
CA VAL A 219 9.78 -10.01 3.93
C VAL A 219 10.13 -8.96 5.00
N TYR A 220 11.30 -8.35 4.87
CA TYR A 220 11.78 -7.31 5.78
C TYR A 220 11.82 -5.96 5.05
N HIS A 221 11.22 -4.94 5.63
CA HIS A 221 11.13 -3.63 5.02
C HIS A 221 11.91 -2.58 5.83
N ILE A 222 12.75 -1.82 5.15
CA ILE A 222 13.54 -0.74 5.78
C ILE A 222 12.61 0.40 6.18
N GLY A 223 11.73 0.79 5.28
CA GLY A 223 10.75 1.85 5.49
C GLY A 223 11.32 3.25 5.49
N GLY A 224 10.51 4.24 5.05
CA GLY A 224 10.90 5.64 5.08
C GLY A 224 11.84 6.09 3.96
N GLY A 225 12.18 5.20 3.01
CA GLY A 225 13.15 5.47 1.96
C GLY A 225 12.77 6.59 0.97
N THR A 226 11.47 6.83 0.75
CA THR A 226 11.02 7.77 -0.30
C THR A 226 10.57 9.13 0.25
N LEU A 227 9.88 9.17 1.37
CA LEU A 227 9.39 10.42 1.98
C LEU A 227 9.64 10.42 3.49
N PRO A 228 10.30 11.47 4.05
CA PRO A 228 10.50 11.57 5.49
C PRO A 228 9.19 11.46 6.28
N PRO A 229 9.19 10.82 7.46
CA PRO A 229 7.98 10.63 8.28
C PRO A 229 7.24 11.92 8.62
N SER A 230 7.94 13.04 8.78
CA SER A 230 7.41 14.36 9.17
C SER A 230 7.42 15.38 8.03
N SER A 231 6.99 14.99 6.84
CA SER A 231 6.88 15.88 5.69
C SER A 231 5.48 16.49 5.58
N PRO A 232 5.32 17.83 5.51
CA PRO A 232 4.03 18.47 5.22
C PRO A 232 3.39 18.00 3.92
N PHE A 233 4.20 17.61 2.94
CA PHE A 233 3.71 17.02 1.69
C PHE A 233 3.09 15.64 1.92
N LYS A 234 3.71 14.81 2.76
CA LYS A 234 3.14 13.51 3.17
C LYS A 234 1.82 13.71 3.94
N THR A 235 1.76 14.69 4.85
CA THR A 235 0.52 15.07 5.54
C THR A 235 -0.56 15.48 4.55
N PHE A 236 -0.25 16.36 3.60
CA PHE A 236 -1.16 16.77 2.54
C PHE A 236 -1.71 15.58 1.75
N LEU A 237 -0.84 14.69 1.28
CA LEU A 237 -1.25 13.51 0.51
C LEU A 237 -2.16 12.61 1.35
N ASN A 238 -1.80 12.30 2.58
CA ASN A 238 -2.59 11.42 3.45
C ASN A 238 -4.02 11.95 3.67
N PHE A 239 -4.19 13.23 3.96
CA PHE A 239 -5.51 13.81 4.18
C PHE A 239 -6.32 13.90 2.88
N ARG A 240 -5.75 14.44 1.80
CA ARG A 240 -6.41 14.56 0.50
C ARG A 240 -6.82 13.20 -0.07
N ASN A 241 -5.89 12.27 -0.09
CA ASN A 241 -6.10 10.95 -0.68
C ASN A 241 -7.11 10.14 0.12
N ASN A 242 -7.10 10.25 1.45
CA ASN A 242 -8.09 9.58 2.28
C ASN A 242 -9.53 10.07 2.00
N PHE A 243 -9.74 11.38 1.83
CA PHE A 243 -11.05 11.89 1.38
C PHE A 243 -11.44 11.38 0.00
N SER A 244 -10.49 11.37 -0.94
CA SER A 244 -10.73 10.86 -2.29
C SER A 244 -11.07 9.37 -2.28
N LEU A 245 -10.35 8.58 -1.49
CA LEU A 245 -10.60 7.16 -1.23
C LEU A 245 -12.04 6.92 -0.73
N LEU A 246 -12.44 7.63 0.33
CA LEU A 246 -13.78 7.54 0.92
C LEU A 246 -14.86 7.94 -0.08
N PHE A 247 -14.67 9.06 -0.76
CA PHE A 247 -15.64 9.56 -1.73
C PHE A 247 -15.89 8.58 -2.88
N LYS A 248 -14.84 7.94 -3.36
CA LYS A 248 -14.92 6.97 -4.46
C LYS A 248 -15.62 5.68 -4.04
N ASN A 249 -15.30 5.16 -2.87
CA ASN A 249 -15.56 3.76 -2.52
C ASN A 249 -16.73 3.55 -1.56
N LEU A 250 -17.07 4.50 -0.69
CA LEU A 250 -18.21 4.38 0.24
C LEU A 250 -19.56 4.39 -0.49
N GLN A 251 -20.52 3.62 0.02
CA GLN A 251 -21.91 3.71 -0.44
C GLN A 251 -22.49 5.12 -0.22
N LYS A 252 -23.44 5.54 -1.06
CA LYS A 252 -24.03 6.89 -1.00
C LYS A 252 -24.57 7.23 0.41
N ARG A 253 -25.24 6.29 1.06
CA ARG A 253 -25.76 6.47 2.43
C ARG A 253 -24.64 6.69 3.45
N GLN A 254 -23.50 6.03 3.30
CA GLN A 254 -22.37 6.19 4.22
C GLN A 254 -21.72 7.57 4.10
N LEU A 255 -21.66 8.13 2.89
CA LEU A 255 -21.09 9.46 2.68
C LEU A 255 -21.80 10.54 3.50
N THR A 256 -23.12 10.43 3.71
CA THR A 256 -23.90 11.47 4.41
C THR A 256 -23.54 11.63 5.89
N TYR A 257 -23.02 10.57 6.52
CA TYR A 257 -22.63 10.64 7.93
C TYR A 257 -21.11 10.52 8.14
N VAL A 258 -20.39 9.81 7.27
CA VAL A 258 -18.93 9.67 7.42
C VAL A 258 -18.22 11.00 7.15
N PHE A 259 -18.59 11.71 6.08
CA PHE A 259 -17.91 12.94 5.70
C PHE A 259 -17.98 14.05 6.76
N PRO A 260 -19.14 14.41 7.33
CA PRO A 260 -19.19 15.40 8.40
C PRO A 260 -18.32 15.06 9.60
N ILE A 261 -18.35 13.77 10.02
CA ILE A 261 -17.53 13.30 11.14
C ILE A 261 -16.04 13.38 10.80
N ARG A 262 -15.65 12.97 9.60
CA ARG A 262 -14.25 13.06 9.15
C ARG A 262 -13.75 14.49 9.08
N ILE A 263 -14.54 15.40 8.54
CA ILE A 263 -14.18 16.81 8.49
C ILE A 263 -13.91 17.33 9.92
N LEU A 264 -14.79 17.02 10.86
CA LEU A 264 -14.60 17.40 12.26
C LEU A 264 -13.32 16.81 12.86
N MET A 265 -13.08 15.51 12.63
CA MET A 265 -11.88 14.84 13.16
C MET A 265 -10.59 15.41 12.53
N ASP A 266 -10.61 15.75 11.25
CA ASP A 266 -9.48 16.36 10.58
C ASP A 266 -9.20 17.79 11.07
N TRP A 267 -10.25 18.56 11.43
CA TRP A 267 -10.08 19.84 12.10
C TRP A 267 -9.43 19.68 13.48
N VAL A 268 -9.84 18.67 14.25
CA VAL A 268 -9.19 18.34 15.54
C VAL A 268 -7.73 18.00 15.34
N ALA A 269 -7.39 17.17 14.33
CA ALA A 269 -6.00 16.86 13.98
C ALA A 269 -5.22 18.10 13.56
N ALA A 270 -5.81 18.99 12.76
CA ALA A 270 -5.17 20.24 12.33
C ALA A 270 -4.87 21.16 13.53
N LEU A 271 -5.84 21.33 14.46
CA LEU A 271 -5.63 22.12 15.68
C LEU A 271 -4.56 21.51 16.59
N LYS A 272 -4.50 20.17 16.66
CA LYS A 272 -3.42 19.48 17.37
C LYS A 272 -2.05 19.82 16.78
N PHE A 273 -1.89 19.85 15.45
CA PHE A 273 -0.63 20.29 14.82
C PHE A 273 -0.25 21.73 15.24
N LEU A 274 -1.21 22.63 15.35
CA LEU A 274 -0.93 23.97 15.85
C LEU A 274 -0.45 23.97 17.30
N SER A 275 -1.09 23.18 18.17
CA SER A 275 -0.69 23.06 19.58
C SER A 275 0.73 22.46 19.73
N GLU A 276 1.12 21.59 18.80
CA GLU A 276 2.46 21.00 18.71
C GLU A 276 3.48 21.91 17.99
N LYS A 277 3.13 23.18 17.71
CA LYS A 277 3.96 24.15 16.98
C LYS A 277 4.40 23.68 15.58
N LYS A 278 3.50 22.96 14.86
CA LYS A 278 3.69 22.46 13.50
C LYS A 278 2.74 23.15 12.50
N PRO A 279 2.90 24.47 12.24
CA PRO A 279 1.96 25.24 11.40
C PRO A 279 1.98 24.79 9.93
N LYS A 280 3.08 24.19 9.45
CA LYS A 280 3.17 23.66 8.09
C LYS A 280 2.23 22.47 7.88
N GLU A 281 2.11 21.59 8.86
CA GLU A 281 1.18 20.47 8.87
C GLU A 281 -0.28 20.92 8.93
N PHE A 282 -0.59 21.94 9.76
CA PHE A 282 -1.92 22.57 9.74
C PHE A 282 -2.27 23.07 8.33
N THR A 283 -1.35 23.84 7.71
CA THR A 283 -1.57 24.36 6.36
C THR A 283 -1.71 23.23 5.33
N ALA A 284 -0.99 22.12 5.49
CA ALA A 284 -1.08 20.94 4.64
C ALA A 284 -2.48 20.31 4.71
N VAL A 285 -3.08 20.19 5.90
CA VAL A 285 -4.46 19.71 6.07
C VAL A 285 -5.45 20.62 5.35
N MET A 286 -5.32 21.94 5.52
CA MET A 286 -6.23 22.91 4.85
C MET A 286 -6.12 22.81 3.33
N LYS A 287 -4.89 22.73 2.80
CA LYS A 287 -4.65 22.53 1.36
C LYS A 287 -5.22 21.22 0.86
N ALA A 288 -5.13 20.15 1.67
CA ALA A 288 -5.67 18.83 1.33
C ALA A 288 -7.20 18.87 1.14
N HIS A 289 -7.92 19.51 2.08
CA HIS A 289 -9.36 19.71 1.96
C HIS A 289 -9.72 20.53 0.72
N TRP A 290 -9.02 21.66 0.51
CA TRP A 290 -9.26 22.51 -0.66
C TRP A 290 -9.05 21.75 -1.98
N ASP A 291 -7.96 21.02 -2.10
CA ASP A 291 -7.64 20.24 -3.31
C ASP A 291 -8.65 19.11 -3.54
N PHE A 292 -9.07 18.43 -2.46
CA PHE A 292 -10.15 17.44 -2.54
C PHE A 292 -11.44 18.06 -3.12
N TYR A 293 -11.88 19.22 -2.64
CA TYR A 293 -13.09 19.86 -3.17
C TYR A 293 -12.97 20.25 -4.64
N ARG A 294 -11.79 20.66 -5.08
CA ARG A 294 -11.50 20.94 -6.50
C ARG A 294 -11.56 19.68 -7.36
N GLN A 295 -11.20 18.54 -6.81
CA GLN A 295 -11.20 17.26 -7.52
C GLN A 295 -12.59 16.58 -7.58
N ILE A 296 -13.61 17.08 -6.89
CA ILE A 296 -14.96 16.45 -6.84
C ILE A 296 -15.52 16.13 -8.23
N PRO A 297 -15.42 16.96 -9.26
CA PRO A 297 -15.92 16.60 -10.60
C PRO A 297 -15.26 15.35 -11.16
N THR A 298 -13.94 15.25 -11.09
CA THR A 298 -13.17 14.08 -11.51
C THR A 298 -13.50 12.86 -10.66
N LEU A 299 -13.57 13.02 -9.35
CA LEU A 299 -13.91 11.95 -8.41
C LEU A 299 -15.32 11.41 -8.64
N LYS A 300 -16.31 12.28 -8.97
CA LYS A 300 -17.66 11.85 -9.36
C LYS A 300 -17.62 10.95 -10.60
N HIS A 301 -16.80 11.30 -11.61
CA HIS A 301 -16.65 10.46 -12.81
C HIS A 301 -16.03 9.10 -12.47
N LYS A 302 -14.95 9.08 -11.67
CA LYS A 302 -14.32 7.83 -11.20
C LYS A 302 -15.27 6.97 -10.36
N ARG A 303 -16.00 7.60 -9.43
CA ARG A 303 -16.99 6.93 -8.60
C ARG A 303 -18.09 6.20 -9.39
N LYS A 304 -18.57 6.78 -10.50
CA LYS A 304 -19.59 6.17 -11.37
C LYS A 304 -19.14 4.84 -11.98
N LYS A 305 -17.82 4.60 -12.07
CA LYS A 305 -17.25 3.36 -12.61
C LYS A 305 -17.11 2.26 -11.54
N ILE A 306 -17.34 2.58 -10.28
CA ILE A 306 -17.20 1.66 -9.15
C ILE A 306 -18.60 1.26 -8.66
N ASN A 307 -18.85 -0.04 -8.59
CA ASN A 307 -20.08 -0.56 -7.98
C ASN A 307 -19.86 -0.67 -6.46
N GLN A 308 -20.18 0.39 -5.71
CA GLN A 308 -19.97 0.43 -4.27
C GLN A 308 -20.85 -0.59 -3.55
N ARG A 309 -20.21 -1.57 -2.90
CA ARG A 309 -20.87 -2.62 -2.12
C ARG A 309 -20.55 -2.50 -0.63
N LYS A 310 -21.29 -3.23 0.19
CA LYS A 310 -20.85 -3.53 1.55
C LYS A 310 -19.73 -4.55 1.43
N VAL A 311 -18.54 -4.19 1.87
CA VAL A 311 -17.35 -5.05 1.81
C VAL A 311 -16.96 -5.52 3.21
N SER A 312 -16.24 -6.66 3.27
CA SER A 312 -15.70 -7.25 4.50
C SER A 312 -14.55 -6.45 5.10
N ASN A 313 -14.22 -6.72 6.36
CA ASN A 313 -13.01 -6.29 7.06
C ASN A 313 -12.90 -4.77 7.26
N ILE A 314 -14.06 -4.08 7.32
CA ILE A 314 -14.14 -2.71 7.84
C ILE A 314 -14.43 -2.81 9.35
N TYR A 315 -13.55 -2.24 10.17
CA TYR A 315 -13.76 -2.16 11.61
C TYR A 315 -14.91 -1.21 11.95
N ASN A 316 -15.92 -1.71 12.67
CA ASN A 316 -17.13 -0.92 13.00
C ASN A 316 -16.92 0.07 14.18
N GLY A 317 -15.71 0.16 14.74
CA GLY A 317 -15.34 1.15 15.75
C GLY A 317 -14.78 2.43 15.14
N ASN A 318 -14.18 3.25 16.01
CA ASN A 318 -13.34 4.39 15.65
C ASN A 318 -11.95 4.14 16.22
N ILE A 319 -10.99 3.83 15.37
CA ILE A 319 -9.65 3.43 15.80
C ILE A 319 -8.90 4.56 16.53
N VAL A 320 -9.21 5.82 16.24
CA VAL A 320 -8.63 6.98 16.93
C VAL A 320 -9.08 7.00 18.39
N LEU A 321 -10.40 6.83 18.62
CA LEU A 321 -10.95 6.80 19.98
C LEU A 321 -10.50 5.56 20.75
N GLU A 322 -10.47 4.38 20.09
CA GLU A 322 -10.00 3.15 20.72
C GLU A 322 -8.54 3.30 21.20
N TYR A 323 -7.69 3.89 20.36
CA TYR A 323 -6.27 4.04 20.66
C TYR A 323 -5.99 5.15 21.70
N TYR A 324 -6.55 6.36 21.51
CA TYR A 324 -6.18 7.53 22.32
C TYR A 324 -7.02 7.68 23.60
N LEU A 325 -8.28 7.25 23.59
CA LEU A 325 -9.16 7.42 24.75
C LEU A 325 -9.40 6.12 25.54
N LYS A 326 -9.42 4.96 24.86
CA LYS A 326 -9.65 3.66 25.52
C LYS A 326 -8.39 2.84 25.74
N ASP A 327 -7.23 3.40 25.41
CA ASP A 327 -5.89 2.80 25.56
C ASP A 327 -5.73 1.41 24.94
N LYS A 328 -6.46 1.13 23.84
CA LYS A 328 -6.29 -0.09 23.07
C LYS A 328 -5.12 0.09 22.09
N LYS A 329 -3.94 -0.28 22.50
CA LYS A 329 -2.68 -0.04 21.76
C LYS A 329 -2.29 -1.15 20.78
N ILE A 330 -2.88 -2.34 20.89
CA ILE A 330 -2.57 -3.52 20.08
C ILE A 330 -3.82 -4.05 19.39
N PHE A 331 -3.63 -4.67 18.22
CA PHE A 331 -4.73 -5.11 17.36
C PHE A 331 -5.66 -6.12 18.06
N SER A 332 -5.11 -7.10 18.80
CA SER A 332 -5.90 -8.12 19.49
C SER A 332 -6.91 -7.54 20.50
N LYS A 333 -6.67 -6.33 21.05
CA LYS A 333 -7.61 -5.65 21.95
C LYS A 333 -8.81 -5.02 21.25
N LEU A 334 -8.85 -5.00 19.92
CA LEU A 334 -9.98 -4.41 19.17
C LEU A 334 -11.18 -5.33 19.11
N GLY A 335 -11.02 -6.66 19.30
CA GLY A 335 -12.10 -7.64 19.23
C GLY A 335 -12.62 -7.84 17.80
N MET A 336 -11.71 -7.92 16.84
CA MET A 336 -11.98 -8.19 15.41
C MET A 336 -11.82 -9.67 15.12
#